data_52461942838665e5438efd3e1e3c7724
#
_entry.id   52461942838665e5438efd3e1e3c7724
#
_cell.length_a   1.000
_cell.length_b   1.000
_cell.length_c   1.000
_cell.angle_alpha   90.00
_cell.angle_beta   90.00
_cell.angle_gamma   90.00
#
_symmetry.space_group_name_H-M   'P 1'
#
loop_
_entity.id
_entity.type
_entity.pdbx_description
1 polymer ?
#
loop_
_entity_poly.entity_id
_entity_poly.type
_entity_poly.pdbx_seq_one_letter_code
_entity_poly.pdbx_strand_id
1 'polypeptide(L)'
;MRLVFCGTPRFAVPTLEKLATGGFEVRLVVTQPDKPRGRGLELAPSPVKSRALELGLPVVQPDKIRNNEEFRAQLAALQPQAIVVVGYGRIIPQWMIDLPPLGNINLHASLLPKYRGAAPIQWAIAMGETVTGVTTMRIDAGLDTGAILLQKEIPIIGGDTAETLAPRLAEIGADLMVETLRGLEAGAIQPHPQDHRQATLAPILKREDGQIDFQRTAAEIINRLRGFQPWPGAFTTFRGRQLRVWAAKPAAESLAPGELKADGDRLLVGCGEGSALELLEVQPEGKKRMAARDFVNGYRPRAGERFFTTKDTKENQKDC
;
A
#
# COMPACT_ATOMS: atom_id res chain seq x y z
N MET A 1 5.17 7.96 29.34
CA MET A 1 5.28 8.91 28.20
C MET A 1 3.90 9.33 27.71
N ARG A 2 3.62 10.65 27.61
CA ARG A 2 2.38 11.19 27.02
C ARG A 2 2.49 11.25 25.51
N LEU A 3 1.51 10.66 24.81
CA LEU A 3 1.49 10.54 23.35
C LEU A 3 0.24 11.16 22.74
N VAL A 4 0.37 11.68 21.54
CA VAL A 4 -0.71 11.87 20.58
C VAL A 4 -0.51 10.87 19.45
N PHE A 5 -1.56 10.19 19.02
CA PHE A 5 -1.54 9.23 17.94
C PHE A 5 -2.26 9.75 16.71
N CYS A 6 -1.62 9.76 15.56
CA CYS A 6 -2.19 10.17 14.27
C CYS A 6 -2.22 8.97 13.32
N GLY A 7 -3.41 8.49 12.96
CA GLY A 7 -3.54 7.34 12.07
C GLY A 7 -4.91 7.24 11.44
N THR A 8 -5.05 6.49 10.35
CA THR A 8 -6.33 6.32 9.65
C THR A 8 -6.60 4.88 9.24
N PRO A 9 -5.71 4.16 8.50
CA PRO A 9 -5.99 2.85 7.93
C PRO A 9 -5.88 1.73 8.98
N ARG A 10 -6.36 0.55 8.60
CA ARG A 10 -6.23 -0.67 9.41
C ARG A 10 -4.78 -0.97 9.81
N PHE A 11 -3.83 -0.65 8.96
CA PHE A 11 -2.39 -0.79 9.23
C PHE A 11 -1.93 -0.09 10.52
N ALA A 12 -2.59 1.00 10.90
CA ALA A 12 -2.26 1.78 12.10
C ALA A 12 -2.86 1.22 13.40
N VAL A 13 -3.83 0.31 13.30
CA VAL A 13 -4.58 -0.20 14.46
C VAL A 13 -3.70 -0.98 15.45
N PRO A 14 -2.85 -1.93 15.03
CA PRO A 14 -1.99 -2.67 15.97
C PRO A 14 -1.05 -1.75 16.76
N THR A 15 -0.53 -0.70 16.12
CA THR A 15 0.31 0.29 16.82
C THR A 15 -0.49 1.03 17.89
N LEU A 16 -1.70 1.51 17.58
CA LEU A 16 -2.55 2.16 18.56
C LEU A 16 -2.85 1.25 19.76
N GLU A 17 -3.20 -0.01 19.51
CA GLU A 17 -3.48 -1.02 20.54
C GLU A 17 -2.29 -1.24 21.47
N LYS A 18 -1.11 -1.50 20.90
CA LYS A 18 0.11 -1.74 21.67
C LYS A 18 0.53 -0.51 22.49
N LEU A 19 0.34 0.69 21.97
CA LEU A 19 0.60 1.90 22.74
C LEU A 19 -0.40 2.09 23.88
N ALA A 20 -1.70 1.88 23.64
CA ALA A 20 -2.73 2.03 24.67
C ALA A 20 -2.60 1.00 25.81
N THR A 21 -2.13 -0.21 25.50
CA THR A 21 -1.95 -1.30 26.50
C THR A 21 -0.52 -1.42 27.05
N GLY A 22 0.44 -0.79 26.38
CA GLY A 22 1.87 -0.93 26.67
C GLY A 22 2.44 0.05 27.70
N GLY A 23 1.57 0.74 28.48
CA GLY A 23 2.00 1.67 29.54
C GLY A 23 2.29 3.09 29.03
N PHE A 24 1.93 3.41 27.81
CA PHE A 24 1.96 4.78 27.29
C PHE A 24 0.63 5.49 27.56
N GLU A 25 0.68 6.77 27.77
CA GLU A 25 -0.50 7.62 27.99
C GLU A 25 -0.94 8.24 26.67
N VAL A 26 -1.81 7.56 25.91
CA VAL A 26 -2.37 8.08 24.67
C VAL A 26 -3.44 9.12 24.99
N ARG A 27 -3.06 10.40 24.95
CA ARG A 27 -3.91 11.54 25.33
C ARG A 27 -4.94 11.92 24.28
N LEU A 28 -4.65 11.65 23.01
CA LEU A 28 -5.53 11.99 21.90
C LEU A 28 -5.22 11.11 20.69
N VAL A 29 -6.26 10.67 20.00
CA VAL A 29 -6.18 10.02 18.69
C VAL A 29 -6.71 10.99 17.64
N VAL A 30 -5.89 11.25 16.63
CA VAL A 30 -6.20 12.11 15.50
C VAL A 30 -6.37 11.24 14.26
N THR A 31 -7.52 11.31 13.61
CA THR A 31 -7.79 10.54 12.41
C THR A 31 -8.48 11.37 11.34
N GLN A 32 -8.52 10.93 10.10
CA GLN A 32 -9.26 11.63 9.04
C GLN A 32 -10.77 11.59 9.32
N PRO A 33 -11.54 12.61 8.84
CA PRO A 33 -12.99 12.57 8.88
C PRO A 33 -13.58 11.31 8.27
N ASP A 34 -14.78 10.93 8.76
CA ASP A 34 -15.52 9.80 8.23
C ASP A 34 -15.80 10.00 6.73
N LYS A 35 -15.71 8.92 5.96
CA LYS A 35 -15.90 9.00 4.51
C LYS A 35 -17.02 8.06 4.07
N PRO A 36 -17.77 8.42 3.03
CA PRO A 36 -18.74 7.53 2.40
C PRO A 36 -18.08 6.20 1.99
N ARG A 37 -18.69 5.07 2.35
CA ARG A 37 -18.17 3.73 2.05
C ARG A 37 -19.29 2.80 1.57
N GLY A 38 -18.91 1.85 0.71
CA GLY A 38 -19.84 0.85 0.18
C GLY A 38 -20.81 1.41 -0.87
N ARG A 39 -21.73 0.55 -1.34
CA ARG A 39 -22.71 0.91 -2.39
C ARG A 39 -23.75 1.94 -1.93
N GLY A 40 -24.02 2.00 -0.63
CA GLY A 40 -24.98 2.95 -0.01
C GLY A 40 -24.38 4.31 0.32
N LEU A 41 -23.07 4.52 0.12
CA LEU A 41 -22.35 5.77 0.46
C LEU A 41 -22.58 6.23 1.92
N GLU A 42 -22.84 5.30 2.85
CA GLU A 42 -22.97 5.61 4.26
C GLU A 42 -21.64 6.06 4.86
N LEU A 43 -21.69 7.07 5.73
CA LEU A 43 -20.50 7.54 6.43
C LEU A 43 -19.98 6.44 7.35
N ALA A 44 -18.78 5.95 7.09
CA ALA A 44 -18.14 4.93 7.90
C ALA A 44 -16.92 5.53 8.63
N PRO A 45 -16.76 5.21 9.92
CA PRO A 45 -15.58 5.62 10.67
C PRO A 45 -14.31 4.96 10.11
N SER A 46 -13.17 5.63 10.30
CA SER A 46 -11.89 5.01 10.01
C SER A 46 -11.63 3.82 10.94
N PRO A 47 -10.86 2.81 10.53
CA PRO A 47 -10.46 1.70 11.42
C PRO A 47 -9.83 2.19 12.73
N VAL A 48 -9.01 3.24 12.68
CA VAL A 48 -8.40 3.85 13.86
C VAL A 48 -9.45 4.49 14.77
N LYS A 49 -10.45 5.22 14.21
CA LYS A 49 -11.54 5.81 15.01
C LYS A 49 -12.33 4.72 15.75
N SER A 50 -12.77 3.70 15.02
CA SER A 50 -13.52 2.59 15.62
C SER A 50 -12.75 1.99 16.80
N ARG A 51 -11.48 1.68 16.58
CA ARG A 51 -10.66 1.06 17.63
C ARG A 51 -10.35 1.98 18.80
N ALA A 52 -10.10 3.27 18.54
CA ALA A 52 -9.88 4.26 19.60
C ALA A 52 -11.10 4.40 20.52
N LEU A 53 -12.32 4.42 19.95
CA LEU A 53 -13.56 4.47 20.73
C LEU A 53 -13.77 3.21 21.58
N GLU A 54 -13.47 2.01 21.04
CA GLU A 54 -13.51 0.75 21.80
C GLU A 54 -12.52 0.75 22.99
N LEU A 55 -11.38 1.42 22.81
CA LEU A 55 -10.36 1.57 23.86
C LEU A 55 -10.65 2.72 24.83
N GLY A 56 -11.76 3.44 24.66
CA GLY A 56 -12.13 4.60 25.50
C GLY A 56 -11.20 5.81 25.32
N LEU A 57 -10.48 5.89 24.18
CA LEU A 57 -9.56 6.99 23.92
C LEU A 57 -10.27 8.18 23.28
N PRO A 58 -9.91 9.43 23.64
CA PRO A 58 -10.46 10.63 23.00
C PRO A 58 -10.03 10.70 21.52
N VAL A 59 -10.98 11.03 20.64
CA VAL A 59 -10.79 11.10 19.19
C VAL A 59 -11.16 12.45 18.65
N VAL A 60 -10.33 12.99 17.75
CA VAL A 60 -10.64 14.19 16.97
C VAL A 60 -10.40 13.94 15.48
N GLN A 61 -11.19 14.61 14.65
CA GLN A 61 -11.17 14.47 13.20
C GLN A 61 -11.11 15.85 12.53
N PRO A 62 -10.01 16.60 12.68
CA PRO A 62 -9.91 17.95 12.11
C PRO A 62 -9.98 17.90 10.58
N ASP A 63 -10.82 18.71 9.95
CA ASP A 63 -10.89 18.84 8.49
C ASP A 63 -9.61 19.40 7.89
N LYS A 64 -8.98 20.32 8.61
CA LYS A 64 -7.70 20.94 8.26
C LYS A 64 -6.82 20.99 9.48
N ILE A 65 -5.50 20.74 9.29
CA ILE A 65 -4.53 20.82 10.39
C ILE A 65 -3.57 22.00 10.21
N ARG A 66 -3.31 22.45 8.98
CA ARG A 66 -2.26 23.42 8.70
C ARG A 66 -2.53 24.81 9.33
N ASN A 67 -3.73 25.34 9.17
CA ASN A 67 -4.15 26.65 9.65
C ASN A 67 -5.34 26.49 10.58
N ASN A 68 -5.19 25.73 11.67
CA ASN A 68 -6.22 25.45 12.65
C ASN A 68 -5.67 25.76 14.04
N GLU A 69 -5.88 27.00 14.49
CA GLU A 69 -5.35 27.49 15.75
C GLU A 69 -6.02 26.82 16.96
N GLU A 70 -7.29 26.44 16.86
CA GLU A 70 -8.00 25.71 17.92
C GLU A 70 -7.36 24.34 18.12
N PHE A 71 -7.14 23.59 17.04
CA PHE A 71 -6.49 22.29 17.09
C PHE A 71 -5.04 22.39 17.57
N ARG A 72 -4.32 23.45 17.17
CA ARG A 72 -2.95 23.72 17.64
C ARG A 72 -2.94 23.97 19.15
N ALA A 73 -3.85 24.81 19.67
CA ALA A 73 -3.98 25.09 21.09
C ALA A 73 -4.35 23.81 21.87
N GLN A 74 -5.28 23.01 21.34
CA GLN A 74 -5.67 21.72 21.93
C GLN A 74 -4.46 20.79 22.06
N LEU A 75 -3.67 20.59 20.99
CA LEU A 75 -2.49 19.75 21.02
C LEU A 75 -1.42 20.27 21.97
N ALA A 76 -1.16 21.57 21.98
CA ALA A 76 -0.18 22.18 22.86
C ALA A 76 -0.56 22.01 24.36
N ALA A 77 -1.85 22.13 24.70
CA ALA A 77 -2.34 21.92 26.07
C ALA A 77 -2.12 20.49 26.58
N LEU A 78 -2.07 19.49 25.69
CA LEU A 78 -1.80 18.10 26.06
C LEU A 78 -0.32 17.84 26.40
N GLN A 79 0.58 18.75 26.02
CA GLN A 79 2.03 18.64 26.24
C GLN A 79 2.56 17.24 25.85
N PRO A 80 2.36 16.77 24.62
CA PRO A 80 2.83 15.45 24.20
C PRO A 80 4.34 15.39 24.23
N GLN A 81 4.90 14.27 24.69
CA GLN A 81 6.35 14.02 24.64
C GLN A 81 6.77 13.49 23.25
N ALA A 82 5.89 12.77 22.58
CA ALA A 82 6.02 12.39 21.18
C ALA A 82 4.65 12.37 20.47
N ILE A 83 4.65 12.54 19.16
CA ILE A 83 3.49 12.31 18.30
C ILE A 83 3.81 11.11 17.42
N VAL A 84 3.00 10.05 17.50
CA VAL A 84 3.13 8.85 16.67
C VAL A 84 2.25 9.00 15.44
N VAL A 85 2.82 8.79 14.26
CA VAL A 85 2.10 8.91 12.99
C VAL A 85 2.18 7.59 12.23
N VAL A 86 1.02 7.02 11.88
CA VAL A 86 0.95 5.77 11.12
C VAL A 86 -0.13 5.90 10.05
N GLY A 87 0.28 6.12 8.80
CA GLY A 87 -0.65 6.20 7.68
C GLY A 87 -1.75 7.26 7.87
N TYR A 88 -1.45 8.39 8.47
CA TYR A 88 -2.44 9.46 8.71
C TYR A 88 -2.99 10.06 7.42
N GLY A 89 -2.13 10.12 6.38
CA GLY A 89 -2.53 10.55 5.03
C GLY A 89 -2.73 12.06 4.90
N ARG A 90 -2.10 12.86 5.77
CA ARG A 90 -2.01 14.32 5.66
C ARG A 90 -0.60 14.81 5.96
N ILE A 91 -0.23 15.92 5.34
CA ILE A 91 1.04 16.59 5.60
C ILE A 91 1.03 17.15 7.03
N ILE A 92 2.02 16.80 7.82
CA ILE A 92 2.20 17.32 9.18
C ILE A 92 2.80 18.73 9.06
N PRO A 93 2.13 19.79 9.57
CA PRO A 93 2.65 21.15 9.48
C PRO A 93 3.83 21.37 10.43
N GLN A 94 4.68 22.35 10.11
CA GLN A 94 5.90 22.62 10.88
C GLN A 94 5.62 22.83 12.37
N TRP A 95 4.60 23.61 12.74
CA TRP A 95 4.25 23.82 14.14
C TRP A 95 3.97 22.53 14.91
N MET A 96 3.48 21.49 14.22
CA MET A 96 3.19 20.19 14.83
C MET A 96 4.46 19.30 14.87
N ILE A 97 5.37 19.50 13.91
CA ILE A 97 6.69 18.83 13.93
C ILE A 97 7.50 19.31 15.12
N ASP A 98 7.49 20.61 15.40
CA ASP A 98 8.29 21.25 16.43
C ASP A 98 7.69 21.08 17.85
N LEU A 99 6.44 20.62 17.97
CA LEU A 99 5.70 20.61 19.24
C LEU A 99 6.28 19.60 20.27
N PRO A 100 6.49 18.31 19.96
CA PRO A 100 6.91 17.35 20.97
C PRO A 100 8.43 17.27 21.10
N PRO A 101 8.99 17.21 22.32
CA PRO A 101 10.44 17.20 22.53
C PRO A 101 11.14 15.97 21.97
N LEU A 102 10.49 14.80 21.89
CA LEU A 102 11.02 13.59 21.27
C LEU A 102 10.74 13.52 19.76
N GLY A 103 9.99 14.48 19.22
CA GLY A 103 9.65 14.60 17.81
C GLY A 103 8.38 13.85 17.40
N ASN A 104 8.06 13.97 16.12
CA ASN A 104 7.01 13.18 15.47
C ASN A 104 7.64 11.92 14.89
N ILE A 105 7.16 10.76 15.29
CA ILE A 105 7.70 9.46 14.91
C ILE A 105 6.74 8.78 13.95
N ASN A 106 7.19 8.55 12.72
CA ASN A 106 6.41 7.84 11.71
C ASN A 106 6.79 6.35 11.68
N LEU A 107 5.78 5.50 11.50
CA LEU A 107 5.96 4.10 11.10
C LEU A 107 5.74 4.00 9.59
N HIS A 108 6.80 3.73 8.85
CA HIS A 108 6.79 3.55 7.40
C HIS A 108 6.94 2.08 7.02
N ALA A 109 6.12 1.63 6.07
CA ALA A 109 6.03 0.21 5.71
C ALA A 109 7.04 -0.20 4.60
N SER A 110 8.29 0.23 4.74
CA SER A 110 9.42 -0.22 3.94
C SER A 110 10.73 -0.11 4.72
N LEU A 111 11.80 -0.63 4.14
CA LEU A 111 13.18 -0.39 4.58
C LEU A 111 13.69 0.90 3.92
N LEU A 112 13.49 2.04 4.60
CA LEU A 112 13.99 3.32 4.12
C LEU A 112 15.53 3.29 3.96
N PRO A 113 16.08 3.97 2.93
CA PRO A 113 15.48 4.99 2.09
C PRO A 113 14.70 4.46 0.88
N LYS A 114 14.55 3.14 0.71
CA LYS A 114 13.75 2.59 -0.39
C LYS A 114 12.25 2.78 -0.17
N TYR A 115 11.51 3.00 -1.25
CA TYR A 115 10.04 3.05 -1.27
C TYR A 115 9.44 4.17 -0.41
N ARG A 116 10.00 5.39 -0.49
CA ARG A 116 9.38 6.59 0.10
C ARG A 116 8.05 6.88 -0.56
N GLY A 117 7.01 7.23 0.20
CA GLY A 117 5.71 7.62 -0.32
C GLY A 117 4.55 6.76 0.16
N ALA A 118 3.45 6.79 -0.61
CA ALA A 118 2.14 6.37 -0.11
C ALA A 118 1.84 4.86 -0.21
N ALA A 119 2.57 4.10 -1.06
CA ALA A 119 2.23 2.71 -1.35
C ALA A 119 3.45 1.76 -1.27
N PRO A 120 4.29 1.83 -0.20
CA PRO A 120 5.54 1.08 -0.12
C PRO A 120 5.36 -0.44 -0.18
N ILE A 121 4.32 -0.99 0.46
CA ILE A 121 4.03 -2.44 0.46
C ILE A 121 3.74 -2.94 -0.95
N GLN A 122 2.86 -2.24 -1.65
CA GLN A 122 2.43 -2.60 -2.99
C GLN A 122 3.59 -2.56 -3.98
N TRP A 123 4.39 -1.49 -3.92
CA TRP A 123 5.52 -1.32 -4.83
C TRP A 123 6.67 -2.29 -4.53
N ALA A 124 6.95 -2.62 -3.28
CA ALA A 124 7.96 -3.63 -2.96
C ALA A 124 7.63 -4.98 -3.60
N ILE A 125 6.38 -5.44 -3.49
CA ILE A 125 5.95 -6.68 -4.15
C ILE A 125 5.97 -6.54 -5.67
N ALA A 126 5.44 -5.45 -6.22
CA ALA A 126 5.32 -5.22 -7.66
C ALA A 126 6.70 -5.13 -8.36
N MET A 127 7.72 -4.68 -7.65
CA MET A 127 9.10 -4.61 -8.13
C MET A 127 9.87 -5.93 -7.92
N GLY A 128 9.25 -6.95 -7.32
CA GLY A 128 9.83 -8.27 -7.15
C GLY A 128 10.83 -8.40 -6.00
N GLU A 129 10.76 -7.50 -5.01
CA GLU A 129 11.60 -7.63 -3.82
C GLU A 129 11.28 -8.95 -3.09
N THR A 130 12.31 -9.58 -2.56
CA THR A 130 12.21 -10.80 -1.76
C THR A 130 12.24 -10.52 -0.26
N VAL A 131 12.65 -9.31 0.13
CA VAL A 131 12.71 -8.80 1.48
C VAL A 131 12.12 -7.39 1.51
N THR A 132 11.38 -7.11 2.56
CA THR A 132 10.89 -5.77 2.90
C THR A 132 10.95 -5.58 4.41
N GLY A 133 10.30 -4.58 4.95
CA GLY A 133 10.29 -4.36 6.38
C GLY A 133 9.50 -3.13 6.77
N VAL A 134 9.78 -2.68 7.98
CA VAL A 134 9.22 -1.47 8.56
C VAL A 134 10.34 -0.59 9.10
N THR A 135 10.14 0.71 9.03
CA THR A 135 11.06 1.72 9.56
C THR A 135 10.32 2.67 10.47
N THR A 136 10.82 2.88 11.68
CA THR A 136 10.46 4.05 12.47
C THR A 136 11.44 5.17 12.16
N MET A 137 10.92 6.37 11.91
CA MET A 137 11.72 7.53 11.55
C MET A 137 11.16 8.81 12.15
N ARG A 138 11.98 9.86 12.30
CA ARG A 138 11.50 11.21 12.60
C ARG A 138 10.82 11.80 11.37
N ILE A 139 9.77 12.56 11.58
CA ILE A 139 9.15 13.35 10.50
C ILE A 139 9.90 14.67 10.36
N ASP A 140 10.25 15.01 9.14
CA ASP A 140 10.75 16.30 8.70
C ASP A 140 9.83 16.94 7.64
N ALA A 141 10.25 18.02 7.01
CA ALA A 141 9.47 18.71 5.99
C ALA A 141 9.39 17.94 4.64
N GLY A 142 10.25 16.93 4.44
CA GLY A 142 10.30 16.15 3.20
C GLY A 142 9.36 14.95 3.21
N LEU A 143 9.27 14.29 2.06
CA LEU A 143 8.48 13.06 1.91
C LEU A 143 9.31 11.87 2.39
N ASP A 144 9.05 11.38 3.59
CA ASP A 144 9.72 10.24 4.23
C ASP A 144 11.26 10.35 4.21
N THR A 145 11.79 11.56 4.41
CA THR A 145 13.22 11.88 4.34
C THR A 145 13.90 11.97 5.70
N GLY A 146 13.15 12.00 6.77
CA GLY A 146 13.65 12.17 8.13
C GLY A 146 14.55 11.03 8.60
N ALA A 147 15.31 11.30 9.66
CA ALA A 147 16.29 10.35 10.18
C ALA A 147 15.64 9.04 10.67
N ILE A 148 16.23 7.92 10.28
CA ILE A 148 15.85 6.58 10.71
C ILE A 148 16.17 6.40 12.18
N LEU A 149 15.24 5.78 12.91
CA LEU A 149 15.39 5.41 14.32
C LEU A 149 15.69 3.91 14.45
N LEU A 150 14.75 3.07 14.01
CA LEU A 150 14.92 1.62 13.96
C LEU A 150 14.33 1.04 12.68
N GLN A 151 14.80 -0.15 12.31
CA GLN A 151 14.29 -0.93 11.17
C GLN A 151 14.14 -2.39 11.54
N LYS A 152 13.15 -3.05 10.92
CA LYS A 152 12.94 -4.48 11.05
C LYS A 152 12.63 -5.08 9.70
N GLU A 153 13.42 -6.07 9.29
CA GLU A 153 13.25 -6.79 8.01
C GLU A 153 12.33 -7.99 8.17
N ILE A 154 11.58 -8.30 7.10
CA ILE A 154 10.86 -9.56 6.94
C ILE A 154 10.92 -10.06 5.49
N PRO A 155 10.86 -11.37 5.25
CA PRO A 155 10.79 -11.92 3.91
C PRO A 155 9.41 -11.65 3.28
N ILE A 156 9.39 -11.39 1.97
CA ILE A 156 8.21 -11.48 1.13
C ILE A 156 8.12 -12.93 0.64
N ILE A 157 7.11 -13.67 1.09
CA ILE A 157 6.92 -15.07 0.72
C ILE A 157 6.32 -15.15 -0.68
N GLY A 158 6.65 -16.18 -1.45
CA GLY A 158 6.30 -16.27 -2.88
C GLY A 158 4.82 -16.14 -3.24
N GLY A 159 3.89 -16.39 -2.31
CA GLY A 159 2.44 -16.18 -2.48
C GLY A 159 1.91 -14.87 -1.89
N ASP A 160 2.76 -14.04 -1.28
CA ASP A 160 2.30 -12.80 -0.65
C ASP A 160 1.69 -11.84 -1.66
N THR A 161 0.55 -11.27 -1.26
CA THR A 161 -0.07 -10.10 -1.87
C THR A 161 0.07 -8.91 -0.91
N ALA A 162 -0.27 -7.71 -1.37
CA ALA A 162 -0.31 -6.56 -0.46
C ALA A 162 -1.29 -6.76 0.71
N GLU A 163 -2.39 -7.53 0.49
CA GLU A 163 -3.37 -7.84 1.55
C GLU A 163 -2.81 -8.79 2.62
N THR A 164 -1.99 -9.78 2.23
CA THR A 164 -1.43 -10.76 3.19
C THR A 164 -0.19 -10.21 3.90
N LEU A 165 0.61 -9.38 3.23
CA LEU A 165 1.83 -8.80 3.78
C LEU A 165 1.56 -7.64 4.74
N ALA A 166 0.56 -6.78 4.45
CA ALA A 166 0.28 -5.60 5.26
C ALA A 166 -0.03 -5.90 6.74
N PRO A 167 -0.85 -6.91 7.12
CA PRO A 167 -1.06 -7.26 8.52
C PRO A 167 0.22 -7.68 9.25
N ARG A 168 1.09 -8.45 8.60
CA ARG A 168 2.37 -8.89 9.18
C ARG A 168 3.30 -7.70 9.45
N LEU A 169 3.39 -6.77 8.50
CA LEU A 169 4.15 -5.53 8.67
C LEU A 169 3.55 -4.63 9.75
N ALA A 170 2.22 -4.57 9.88
CA ALA A 170 1.55 -3.78 10.89
C ALA A 170 1.86 -4.27 12.32
N GLU A 171 1.85 -5.59 12.54
CA GLU A 171 2.19 -6.18 13.84
C GLU A 171 3.65 -5.94 14.23
N ILE A 172 4.58 -6.24 13.32
CA ILE A 172 6.01 -6.02 13.54
C ILE A 172 6.32 -4.53 13.72
N GLY A 173 5.65 -3.67 12.95
CA GLY A 173 5.78 -2.23 13.06
C GLY A 173 5.27 -1.68 14.39
N ALA A 174 4.22 -2.28 14.93
CA ALA A 174 3.70 -1.90 16.24
C ALA A 174 4.69 -2.24 17.36
N ASP A 175 5.34 -3.42 17.31
CA ASP A 175 6.40 -3.79 18.25
C ASP A 175 7.59 -2.85 18.14
N LEU A 176 8.03 -2.58 16.90
CA LEU A 176 9.13 -1.67 16.62
C LEU A 176 8.86 -0.23 17.12
N MET A 177 7.61 0.24 17.02
CA MET A 177 7.21 1.56 17.52
C MET A 177 7.32 1.63 19.06
N VAL A 178 6.88 0.58 19.77
CA VAL A 178 7.01 0.49 21.24
C VAL A 178 8.49 0.51 21.65
N GLU A 179 9.33 -0.29 20.97
CA GLU A 179 10.77 -0.33 21.18
C GLU A 179 11.41 1.05 20.93
N THR A 180 11.03 1.70 19.83
CA THR A 180 11.51 3.03 19.44
C THR A 180 11.18 4.07 20.52
N LEU A 181 9.95 4.12 20.98
CA LEU A 181 9.52 5.13 21.96
C LEU A 181 10.23 4.92 23.31
N ARG A 182 10.37 3.67 23.76
CA ARG A 182 11.14 3.36 24.98
C ARG A 182 12.61 3.72 24.86
N GLY A 183 13.20 3.41 23.71
CA GLY A 183 14.59 3.75 23.44
C GLY A 183 14.85 5.25 23.35
N LEU A 184 13.91 6.01 22.78
CA LEU A 184 13.97 7.48 22.76
C LEU A 184 13.83 8.09 24.16
N GLU A 185 12.91 7.56 24.98
CA GLU A 185 12.71 8.00 26.36
C GLU A 185 13.95 7.75 27.22
N ALA A 186 14.62 6.62 26.99
CA ALA A 186 15.88 6.26 27.67
C ALA A 186 17.13 6.94 27.08
N GLY A 187 17.01 7.69 25.98
CA GLY A 187 18.15 8.27 25.27
C GLY A 187 19.08 7.23 24.60
N ALA A 188 18.60 5.99 24.42
CA ALA A 188 19.38 4.87 23.89
C ALA A 188 19.40 4.81 22.35
N ILE A 189 18.50 5.51 21.67
CA ILE A 189 18.43 5.54 20.21
C ILE A 189 19.01 6.84 19.65
N GLN A 190 19.95 6.72 18.72
CA GLN A 190 20.50 7.82 17.96
C GLN A 190 19.87 7.82 16.57
N PRO A 191 19.28 8.95 16.13
CA PRO A 191 18.74 9.07 14.76
C PRO A 191 19.85 9.00 13.71
N HIS A 192 19.66 8.22 12.65
CA HIS A 192 20.60 8.07 11.55
C HIS A 192 20.06 8.75 10.29
N PRO A 193 20.78 9.72 9.69
CA PRO A 193 20.39 10.31 8.41
C PRO A 193 20.26 9.25 7.31
N GLN A 194 19.28 9.42 6.43
CA GLN A 194 19.11 8.54 5.27
C GLN A 194 20.12 8.86 4.16
N ASP A 195 20.67 7.83 3.48
CA ASP A 195 21.44 8.05 2.23
C ASP A 195 20.45 8.28 1.08
N HIS A 196 20.28 9.54 0.70
CA HIS A 196 19.34 9.95 -0.35
C HIS A 196 19.67 9.39 -1.74
N ARG A 197 20.91 8.92 -1.99
CA ARG A 197 21.31 8.30 -3.26
C ARG A 197 20.69 6.92 -3.45
N GLN A 198 20.32 6.25 -2.36
CA GLN A 198 19.66 4.94 -2.37
C GLN A 198 18.13 5.03 -2.33
N ALA A 199 17.59 6.25 -2.31
CA ALA A 199 16.16 6.44 -2.19
C ALA A 199 15.43 6.03 -3.47
N THR A 200 14.34 5.27 -3.30
CA THR A 200 13.36 4.98 -4.36
C THR A 200 11.98 5.47 -3.94
N LEU A 201 11.09 5.65 -4.92
CA LEU A 201 9.75 6.18 -4.67
C LEU A 201 8.70 5.08 -4.78
N ALA A 202 7.69 5.18 -3.91
CA ALA A 202 6.47 4.38 -3.93
C ALA A 202 5.25 5.31 -4.03
N PRO A 203 4.97 5.87 -5.21
CA PRO A 203 3.89 6.83 -5.38
C PRO A 203 2.53 6.19 -5.08
N ILE A 204 1.54 7.07 -4.82
CA ILE A 204 0.16 6.62 -4.67
C ILE A 204 -0.26 5.87 -5.94
N LEU A 205 -0.86 4.69 -5.76
CA LEU A 205 -1.34 3.91 -6.89
C LEU A 205 -2.48 4.62 -7.61
N LYS A 206 -2.52 4.46 -8.92
CA LYS A 206 -3.57 4.95 -9.80
C LYS A 206 -4.22 3.76 -10.50
N ARG A 207 -5.40 3.98 -11.07
CA ARG A 207 -6.10 2.94 -11.82
C ARG A 207 -5.25 2.37 -12.95
N GLU A 208 -4.51 3.25 -13.64
CA GLU A 208 -3.66 2.93 -14.78
C GLU A 208 -2.51 1.98 -14.42
N ASP A 209 -2.04 2.01 -13.17
CA ASP A 209 -0.97 1.10 -12.70
C ASP A 209 -1.39 -0.37 -12.76
N GLY A 210 -2.70 -0.64 -12.69
CA GLY A 210 -3.25 -1.99 -12.82
C GLY A 210 -3.35 -2.50 -14.26
N GLN A 211 -3.10 -1.66 -15.25
CA GLN A 211 -3.12 -2.11 -16.63
C GLN A 211 -1.92 -3.01 -16.93
N ILE A 212 -2.20 -4.21 -17.44
CA ILE A 212 -1.15 -5.17 -17.78
C ILE A 212 -0.41 -4.69 -19.04
N ASP A 213 0.90 -4.56 -18.92
CA ASP A 213 1.82 -4.31 -20.02
C ASP A 213 2.49 -5.65 -20.38
N PHE A 214 2.05 -6.27 -21.46
CA PHE A 214 2.57 -7.56 -21.91
C PHE A 214 3.99 -7.48 -22.50
N GLN A 215 4.59 -6.30 -22.66
CA GLN A 215 6.00 -6.16 -22.99
C GLN A 215 6.91 -6.51 -21.80
N ARG A 216 6.36 -6.56 -20.58
CA ARG A 216 7.06 -7.05 -19.39
C ARG A 216 7.14 -8.56 -19.38
N THR A 217 8.11 -9.08 -18.64
CA THR A 217 8.22 -10.53 -18.40
C THR A 217 7.04 -11.07 -17.59
N ALA A 218 6.78 -12.36 -17.71
CA ALA A 218 5.76 -13.06 -16.92
C ALA A 218 5.96 -12.87 -15.40
N ALA A 219 7.21 -12.89 -14.94
CA ALA A 219 7.56 -12.67 -13.53
C ALA A 219 7.18 -11.25 -13.05
N GLU A 220 7.51 -10.22 -13.83
CA GLU A 220 7.14 -8.84 -13.49
C GLU A 220 5.62 -8.63 -13.47
N ILE A 221 4.89 -9.25 -14.41
CA ILE A 221 3.42 -9.16 -14.44
C ILE A 221 2.81 -9.85 -13.22
N ILE A 222 3.32 -11.03 -12.81
CA ILE A 222 2.86 -11.72 -11.60
C ILE A 222 3.15 -10.89 -10.35
N ASN A 223 4.31 -10.27 -10.25
CA ASN A 223 4.66 -9.41 -9.13
C ASN A 223 3.71 -8.21 -9.03
N ARG A 224 3.41 -7.55 -10.15
CA ARG A 224 2.42 -6.44 -10.19
C ARG A 224 1.02 -6.93 -9.87
N LEU A 225 0.61 -8.11 -10.35
CA LEU A 225 -0.67 -8.72 -10.03
C LEU A 225 -0.81 -8.92 -8.50
N ARG A 226 0.22 -9.45 -7.84
CA ARG A 226 0.25 -9.66 -6.39
C ARG A 226 0.30 -8.34 -5.61
N GLY A 227 1.18 -7.43 -6.02
CA GLY A 227 1.38 -6.15 -5.34
C GLY A 227 0.18 -5.21 -5.44
N PHE A 228 -0.56 -5.27 -6.53
CA PHE A 228 -1.67 -4.36 -6.78
C PHE A 228 -3.05 -4.92 -6.42
N GLN A 229 -3.13 -6.12 -5.87
CA GLN A 229 -4.37 -6.61 -5.27
C GLN A 229 -4.61 -5.98 -3.89
N PRO A 230 -5.88 -5.63 -3.57
CA PRO A 230 -7.08 -5.75 -4.40
C PRO A 230 -7.29 -4.55 -5.34
N TRP A 231 -6.55 -3.47 -5.17
CA TRP A 231 -6.64 -2.24 -5.94
C TRP A 231 -5.25 -1.72 -6.32
N PRO A 232 -5.06 -1.26 -7.56
CA PRO A 232 -6.03 -1.19 -8.65
C PRO A 232 -6.40 -2.56 -9.24
N GLY A 233 -5.71 -3.64 -8.88
CA GLY A 233 -5.78 -4.95 -9.47
C GLY A 233 -5.00 -5.01 -10.80
N ALA A 234 -5.11 -6.13 -11.52
CA ALA A 234 -4.52 -6.30 -12.84
C ALA A 234 -5.63 -6.47 -13.88
N PHE A 235 -5.58 -5.72 -14.97
CA PHE A 235 -6.57 -5.80 -16.02
C PHE A 235 -5.98 -5.54 -17.41
N THR A 236 -6.68 -6.05 -18.41
CA THR A 236 -6.40 -5.85 -19.84
C THR A 236 -7.70 -5.64 -20.60
N THR A 237 -7.64 -5.61 -21.93
CA THR A 237 -8.79 -5.50 -22.80
C THR A 237 -8.88 -6.73 -23.71
N PHE A 238 -10.05 -7.37 -23.75
CA PHE A 238 -10.37 -8.47 -24.65
C PHE A 238 -11.63 -8.12 -25.46
N ARG A 239 -11.52 -8.11 -26.79
CA ARG A 239 -12.62 -7.73 -27.72
C ARG A 239 -13.30 -6.42 -27.31
N GLY A 240 -12.51 -5.38 -26.99
CA GLY A 240 -12.99 -4.05 -26.62
C GLY A 240 -13.59 -3.92 -25.22
N ARG A 241 -13.61 -4.99 -24.40
CA ARG A 241 -14.13 -4.97 -23.03
C ARG A 241 -13.03 -5.26 -22.01
N GLN A 242 -13.16 -4.67 -20.82
CA GLN A 242 -12.19 -4.90 -19.75
C GLN A 242 -12.25 -6.37 -19.27
N LEU A 243 -11.09 -6.97 -19.14
CA LEU A 243 -10.88 -8.27 -18.50
C LEU A 243 -9.93 -8.10 -17.33
N ARG A 244 -10.41 -8.33 -16.11
CA ARG A 244 -9.55 -8.36 -14.93
C ARG A 244 -8.92 -9.74 -14.77
N VAL A 245 -7.62 -9.77 -14.44
CA VAL A 245 -6.87 -10.98 -14.12
C VAL A 245 -6.71 -11.04 -12.60
N TRP A 246 -7.16 -12.15 -11.99
CA TRP A 246 -7.08 -12.35 -10.55
C TRP A 246 -5.96 -13.29 -10.14
N ALA A 247 -5.66 -14.29 -10.97
CA ALA A 247 -4.60 -15.23 -10.71
C ALA A 247 -3.96 -15.69 -12.03
N ALA A 248 -2.65 -15.82 -12.01
CA ALA A 248 -1.84 -16.35 -13.10
C ALA A 248 -0.62 -17.07 -12.54
N LYS A 249 -0.01 -17.93 -13.36
CA LYS A 249 1.28 -18.57 -13.09
C LYS A 249 2.17 -18.50 -14.33
N PRO A 250 3.50 -18.67 -14.19
CA PRO A 250 4.38 -18.79 -15.35
C PRO A 250 3.99 -20.01 -16.20
N ALA A 251 4.16 -19.90 -17.49
CA ALA A 251 4.00 -20.98 -18.45
C ALA A 251 5.30 -21.20 -19.23
N ALA A 252 5.51 -22.44 -19.68
CA ALA A 252 6.75 -22.80 -20.40
C ALA A 252 6.72 -22.42 -21.89
N GLU A 253 5.55 -22.06 -22.40
CA GLU A 253 5.34 -21.67 -23.79
C GLU A 253 6.01 -20.33 -24.09
N SER A 254 6.43 -20.17 -25.35
CA SER A 254 6.92 -18.91 -25.91
C SER A 254 5.90 -18.38 -26.91
N LEU A 255 5.33 -17.20 -26.61
CA LEU A 255 4.32 -16.53 -27.43
C LEU A 255 4.72 -15.06 -27.59
N ALA A 256 4.26 -14.41 -28.66
CA ALA A 256 4.48 -12.97 -28.81
C ALA A 256 3.71 -12.19 -27.70
N PRO A 257 4.24 -11.05 -27.22
CA PRO A 257 3.59 -10.26 -26.18
C PRO A 257 2.13 -9.95 -26.47
N GLY A 258 1.23 -10.33 -25.57
CA GLY A 258 -0.23 -10.16 -25.71
C GLY A 258 -0.93 -11.22 -26.57
N GLU A 259 -0.21 -12.07 -27.28
CA GLU A 259 -0.79 -13.16 -28.09
C GLU A 259 -1.49 -14.19 -27.19
N LEU A 260 -2.72 -14.56 -27.56
CA LEU A 260 -3.52 -15.54 -26.84
C LEU A 260 -3.42 -16.92 -27.47
N LYS A 261 -3.34 -17.93 -26.62
CA LYS A 261 -3.45 -19.34 -27.02
C LYS A 261 -4.38 -20.06 -26.04
N ALA A 262 -5.46 -20.60 -26.57
CA ALA A 262 -6.26 -21.60 -25.86
C ALA A 262 -5.67 -22.98 -26.14
N ASP A 263 -5.31 -23.73 -25.10
CA ASP A 263 -4.76 -25.08 -25.18
C ASP A 263 -5.55 -25.99 -24.24
N GLY A 264 -6.55 -26.66 -24.80
CA GLY A 264 -7.59 -27.34 -24.02
C GLY A 264 -8.29 -26.33 -23.10
N ASP A 265 -8.28 -26.61 -21.80
CA ASP A 265 -8.89 -25.74 -20.77
C ASP A 265 -7.96 -24.59 -20.30
N ARG A 266 -6.74 -24.51 -20.83
CA ARG A 266 -5.74 -23.50 -20.43
C ARG A 266 -5.86 -22.24 -21.29
N LEU A 267 -5.75 -21.11 -20.66
CA LEU A 267 -5.65 -19.80 -21.33
C LEU A 267 -4.24 -19.24 -21.14
N LEU A 268 -3.48 -19.24 -22.22
CA LEU A 268 -2.11 -18.76 -22.24
C LEU A 268 -2.03 -17.37 -22.88
N VAL A 269 -1.11 -16.53 -22.40
CA VAL A 269 -0.81 -15.24 -23.00
C VAL A 269 0.70 -15.01 -23.03
N GLY A 270 1.19 -14.54 -24.18
CA GLY A 270 2.59 -14.19 -24.36
C GLY A 270 2.97 -12.92 -23.60
N CYS A 271 4.21 -12.89 -23.13
CA CYS A 271 4.81 -11.79 -22.39
C CYS A 271 6.17 -11.43 -22.98
N GLY A 272 6.79 -10.37 -22.45
CA GLY A 272 8.13 -9.94 -22.87
C GLY A 272 9.19 -11.01 -22.67
N GLU A 273 10.29 -10.87 -23.41
CA GLU A 273 11.46 -11.78 -23.39
C GLU A 273 11.12 -13.25 -23.67
N GLY A 274 10.10 -13.49 -24.52
CA GLY A 274 9.67 -14.84 -24.88
C GLY A 274 9.04 -15.64 -23.75
N SER A 275 8.69 -15.00 -22.66
CA SER A 275 7.98 -15.62 -21.53
C SER A 275 6.46 -15.66 -21.76
N ALA A 276 5.75 -16.49 -21.00
CA ALA A 276 4.30 -16.57 -21.08
C ALA A 276 3.65 -16.76 -19.70
N LEU A 277 2.37 -16.45 -19.61
CA LEU A 277 1.52 -16.67 -18.45
C LEU A 277 0.41 -17.67 -18.80
N GLU A 278 0.11 -18.55 -17.86
CA GLU A 278 -1.18 -19.23 -17.79
C GLU A 278 -2.10 -18.46 -16.84
N LEU A 279 -3.20 -17.92 -17.38
CA LEU A 279 -4.22 -17.29 -16.57
C LEU A 279 -5.05 -18.37 -15.87
N LEU A 280 -5.28 -18.20 -14.58
CA LEU A 280 -6.02 -19.17 -13.75
C LEU A 280 -7.43 -18.69 -13.45
N GLU A 281 -7.56 -17.40 -13.12
CA GLU A 281 -8.83 -16.77 -12.79
C GLU A 281 -8.93 -15.39 -13.41
N VAL A 282 -10.06 -15.15 -14.05
CA VAL A 282 -10.36 -13.90 -14.77
C VAL A 282 -11.77 -13.40 -14.43
N GLN A 283 -12.02 -12.12 -14.73
CA GLN A 283 -13.32 -11.52 -14.56
C GLN A 283 -13.63 -10.58 -15.74
N PRO A 284 -14.47 -10.99 -16.68
CA PRO A 284 -14.98 -10.10 -17.73
C PRO A 284 -15.83 -8.97 -17.14
N GLU A 285 -15.81 -7.84 -17.82
CA GLU A 285 -16.62 -6.69 -17.43
C GLU A 285 -18.11 -7.04 -17.24
N GLY A 286 -18.70 -6.63 -16.11
CA GLY A 286 -20.08 -6.91 -15.76
C GLY A 286 -20.40 -8.37 -15.40
N LYS A 287 -19.38 -9.24 -15.30
CA LYS A 287 -19.55 -10.65 -14.91
C LYS A 287 -18.93 -10.94 -13.55
N LYS A 288 -19.22 -12.12 -13.02
CA LYS A 288 -18.55 -12.67 -11.84
C LYS A 288 -17.16 -13.18 -12.21
N ARG A 289 -16.27 -13.25 -11.22
CA ARG A 289 -14.99 -13.95 -11.30
C ARG A 289 -15.22 -15.42 -11.68
N MET A 290 -14.40 -15.95 -12.58
CA MET A 290 -14.52 -17.31 -13.10
C MET A 290 -13.15 -17.94 -13.35
N ALA A 291 -13.08 -19.26 -13.39
CA ALA A 291 -11.86 -19.96 -13.81
C ALA A 291 -11.56 -19.67 -15.29
N ALA A 292 -10.27 -19.68 -15.65
CA ALA A 292 -9.88 -19.45 -17.04
C ALA A 292 -10.46 -20.47 -18.01
N ARG A 293 -10.64 -21.75 -17.61
CA ARG A 293 -11.32 -22.78 -18.41
C ARG A 293 -12.74 -22.39 -18.79
N ASP A 294 -13.49 -21.78 -17.84
CA ASP A 294 -14.87 -21.36 -18.08
C ASP A 294 -14.91 -20.17 -19.05
N PHE A 295 -13.90 -19.31 -18.97
CA PHE A 295 -13.69 -18.23 -19.94
C PHE A 295 -13.36 -18.80 -21.34
N VAL A 296 -12.46 -19.76 -21.44
CA VAL A 296 -12.12 -20.42 -22.72
C VAL A 296 -13.37 -21.04 -23.36
N ASN A 297 -14.15 -21.80 -22.58
CA ASN A 297 -15.37 -22.46 -23.07
C ASN A 297 -16.46 -21.46 -23.47
N GLY A 298 -16.65 -20.39 -22.71
CA GLY A 298 -17.69 -19.41 -22.95
C GLY A 298 -17.36 -18.38 -24.04
N TYR A 299 -16.12 -17.92 -24.08
CA TYR A 299 -15.69 -16.84 -24.98
C TYR A 299 -14.95 -17.34 -26.22
N ARG A 300 -14.42 -18.59 -26.18
CA ARG A 300 -13.75 -19.27 -27.28
C ARG A 300 -12.69 -18.37 -27.96
N PRO A 301 -11.59 -18.01 -27.24
CA PRO A 301 -10.49 -17.23 -27.85
C PRO A 301 -9.95 -17.96 -29.07
N ARG A 302 -9.73 -17.20 -30.17
CA ARG A 302 -9.25 -17.77 -31.43
C ARG A 302 -7.73 -17.61 -31.54
N ALA A 303 -7.11 -18.47 -32.31
CA ALA A 303 -5.70 -18.31 -32.64
C ALA A 303 -5.46 -16.93 -33.31
N GLY A 304 -4.41 -16.21 -32.89
CA GLY A 304 -4.07 -14.89 -33.37
C GLY A 304 -4.82 -13.73 -32.68
N GLU A 305 -5.80 -14.00 -31.80
CA GLU A 305 -6.34 -12.95 -30.95
C GLU A 305 -5.32 -12.47 -29.94
N ARG A 306 -5.42 -11.21 -29.53
CA ARG A 306 -4.48 -10.59 -28.59
C ARG A 306 -5.22 -9.82 -27.53
N PHE A 307 -4.61 -9.77 -26.34
CA PHE A 307 -4.93 -8.74 -25.35
C PHE A 307 -4.22 -7.44 -25.74
N PHE A 308 -4.91 -6.32 -25.54
CA PHE A 308 -4.37 -5.00 -25.88
C PHE A 308 -4.06 -4.21 -24.62
N THR A 309 -2.98 -3.43 -24.68
CA THR A 309 -2.72 -2.34 -23.76
C THR A 309 -3.41 -1.08 -24.29
N THR A 310 -3.68 -0.07 -23.45
CA THR A 310 -4.27 1.22 -23.90
C THR A 310 -3.36 1.98 -24.87
N LYS A 311 -2.08 1.66 -24.97
CA LYS A 311 -1.16 2.22 -25.95
C LYS A 311 -1.54 1.74 -27.35
N ASP A 312 -1.81 0.44 -27.48
CA ASP A 312 -2.21 -0.16 -28.75
C ASP A 312 -3.55 0.36 -29.27
N THR A 313 -4.48 0.72 -28.36
CA THR A 313 -5.81 1.26 -28.72
C THR A 313 -5.74 2.71 -29.25
N LYS A 314 -4.75 3.49 -28.82
CA LYS A 314 -4.58 4.88 -29.31
C LYS A 314 -3.89 4.96 -30.68
N GLU A 315 -3.07 3.99 -31.04
CA GLU A 315 -2.46 3.92 -32.37
C GLU A 315 -3.48 3.46 -33.43
N ASN A 316 -4.32 2.47 -33.11
CA ASN A 316 -5.38 2.01 -34.02
C ASN A 316 -6.55 3.00 -34.26
N GLN A 317 -6.70 4.03 -33.41
CA GLN A 317 -7.70 5.11 -33.64
C GLN A 317 -7.18 6.28 -34.46
N LYS A 318 -5.89 6.29 -34.81
CA LYS A 318 -5.31 7.31 -35.70
C LYS A 318 -5.28 6.89 -37.17
N ASP A 319 -5.54 5.62 -37.45
CA ASP A 319 -5.51 5.02 -38.78
C ASP A 319 -6.93 4.71 -39.36
N CYS A 320 -7.99 5.29 -38.74
CA CYS A 320 -9.37 5.23 -39.25
C CYS A 320 -9.90 6.62 -39.58
#